data_f943ecaf3888b45d93b02958ebb042ab
#
_entry.id   f943ecaf3888b45d93b02958ebb042ab
#
_cell.length_a   1.000
_cell.length_b   1.000
_cell.length_c   1.000
_cell.angle_alpha   90.00
_cell.angle_beta   90.00
_cell.angle_gamma   90.00
#
_symmetry.space_group_name_H-M   'P 1'
#
loop_
_entity.id
_entity.type
_entity.pdbx_description
1 polymer ?
#
loop_
_entity_poly.entity_id
_entity_poly.type
_entity_poly.pdbx_seq_one_letter_code
_entity_poly.pdbx_strand_id
1 'polypeptide(L)'
;VSTLLSPVLHFNLDGYMGIVVSGIILYGAYGLLRDMINSLIGEAPDPELVHNIVDMIMAHPAILGVHDMMLHNYGPNKIFASAHVEVDSSKDIFETHDHIDNIEREVKKNMNIDLVLHMDPVKVNDPDTELYRAKVVEAIHQIDPKWRFHDFRIVSGPTHVNLVFDLVIPFEEKYAQEEIEEM
;
A
#
# COMPACT_ATOMS: atom_id res chain seq x y z
N VAL A 1 13.15 -8.01 48.23
CA VAL A 1 11.85 -8.27 48.91
C VAL A 1 11.71 -9.76 49.21
N SER A 2 11.99 -10.67 48.28
CA SER A 2 11.91 -12.13 48.49
C SER A 2 12.86 -12.63 49.56
N THR A 3 14.09 -12.11 49.65
CA THR A 3 15.08 -12.41 50.67
C THR A 3 14.66 -12.00 52.08
N LEU A 4 13.84 -10.98 52.22
CA LEU A 4 13.31 -10.52 53.51
C LEU A 4 12.10 -11.35 53.99
N LEU A 5 11.34 -11.93 53.06
CA LEU A 5 10.15 -12.75 53.36
C LEU A 5 10.46 -14.24 53.53
N SER A 6 11.54 -14.73 52.99
CA SER A 6 11.97 -16.14 53.03
C SER A 6 12.07 -16.70 54.46
N PRO A 7 12.66 -16.00 55.46
CA PRO A 7 12.75 -16.52 56.83
C PRO A 7 11.38 -16.61 57.55
N VAL A 8 10.42 -15.80 57.13
CA VAL A 8 9.06 -15.75 57.75
C VAL A 8 8.17 -16.85 57.17
N LEU A 9 8.33 -17.18 55.89
CA LEU A 9 7.48 -18.14 55.18
C LEU A 9 8.01 -19.57 55.19
N HIS A 10 9.26 -19.83 55.66
CA HIS A 10 9.95 -21.10 55.61
C HIS A 10 9.98 -21.74 54.22
N PHE A 11 9.89 -20.90 53.18
CA PHE A 11 9.78 -21.30 51.78
C PHE A 11 10.72 -20.44 50.92
N ASN A 12 11.49 -21.09 50.04
CA ASN A 12 12.43 -20.38 49.17
C ASN A 12 11.72 -19.75 47.98
N LEU A 13 11.29 -18.51 48.12
CA LEU A 13 10.56 -17.73 47.10
C LEU A 13 11.45 -17.24 45.98
N ASP A 14 12.78 -17.20 46.15
CA ASP A 14 13.69 -16.57 45.20
C ASP A 14 13.65 -17.24 43.82
N GLY A 15 13.58 -18.56 43.77
CA GLY A 15 13.47 -19.30 42.51
C GLY A 15 12.17 -19.00 41.75
N TYR A 16 11.05 -18.96 42.47
CA TYR A 16 9.75 -18.68 41.86
C TYR A 16 9.62 -17.22 41.38
N MET A 17 10.10 -16.29 42.20
CA MET A 17 10.16 -14.88 41.80
C MET A 17 11.09 -14.65 40.61
N GLY A 18 12.21 -15.38 40.56
CA GLY A 18 13.12 -15.38 39.41
C GLY A 18 12.43 -15.82 38.12
N ILE A 19 11.62 -16.89 38.17
CA ILE A 19 10.84 -17.38 37.01
C ILE A 19 9.81 -16.34 36.59
N VAL A 20 9.08 -15.72 37.51
CA VAL A 20 8.08 -14.68 37.20
C VAL A 20 8.74 -13.48 36.55
N VAL A 21 9.83 -12.96 37.12
CA VAL A 21 10.57 -11.83 36.57
C VAL A 21 11.12 -12.15 35.17
N SER A 22 11.70 -13.35 35.02
CA SER A 22 12.19 -13.82 33.70
C SER A 22 11.08 -13.90 32.66
N GLY A 23 9.90 -14.38 33.06
CA GLY A 23 8.71 -14.38 32.16
C GLY A 23 8.29 -12.99 31.72
N ILE A 24 8.28 -12.01 32.63
CA ILE A 24 7.96 -10.61 32.31
C ILE A 24 9.01 -10.03 31.35
N ILE A 25 10.30 -10.29 31.60
CA ILE A 25 11.38 -9.81 30.72
C ILE A 25 11.27 -10.44 29.33
N LEU A 26 11.04 -11.74 29.24
CA LEU A 26 10.88 -12.44 27.97
C LEU A 26 9.67 -11.93 27.20
N TYR A 27 8.55 -11.67 27.85
CA TYR A 27 7.36 -11.10 27.24
C TYR A 27 7.65 -9.71 26.66
N GLY A 28 8.32 -8.85 27.42
CA GLY A 28 8.73 -7.52 26.95
C GLY A 28 9.73 -7.58 25.79
N ALA A 29 10.71 -8.48 25.87
CA ALA A 29 11.69 -8.70 24.80
C ALA A 29 11.02 -9.21 23.51
N TYR A 30 10.04 -10.12 23.62
CA TYR A 30 9.26 -10.60 22.48
C TYR A 30 8.47 -9.47 21.81
N GLY A 31 7.81 -8.61 22.61
CA GLY A 31 7.10 -7.45 22.08
C GLY A 31 8.03 -6.51 21.30
N LEU A 32 9.15 -6.15 21.89
CA LEU A 32 10.15 -5.29 21.25
C LEU A 32 10.69 -5.90 19.95
N LEU A 33 11.01 -7.20 19.96
CA LEU A 33 11.50 -7.90 18.77
C LEU A 33 10.45 -7.94 17.67
N ARG A 34 9.20 -8.19 18.00
CA ARG A 34 8.07 -8.16 17.06
C ARG A 34 7.92 -6.79 16.40
N ASP A 35 7.94 -5.72 17.20
CA ASP A 35 7.79 -4.35 16.70
C ASP A 35 8.95 -3.97 15.77
N MET A 36 10.17 -4.38 16.11
CA MET A 36 11.34 -4.19 15.23
C MET A 36 11.21 -4.96 13.91
N ILE A 37 10.75 -6.21 13.95
CA ILE A 37 10.55 -7.02 12.74
C ILE A 37 9.47 -6.42 11.87
N ASN A 38 8.34 -6.02 12.44
CA ASN A 38 7.25 -5.37 11.70
C ASN A 38 7.74 -4.09 10.99
N SER A 39 8.53 -3.28 11.67
CA SER A 39 9.13 -2.07 11.07
C SER A 39 10.09 -2.37 9.91
N LEU A 40 10.76 -3.53 9.91
CA LEU A 40 11.69 -3.93 8.85
C LEU A 40 10.99 -4.59 7.65
N ILE A 41 9.97 -5.42 7.91
CA ILE A 41 9.22 -6.13 6.86
C ILE A 41 8.21 -5.19 6.16
N GLY A 42 7.75 -4.18 6.85
CA GLY A 42 6.64 -3.31 6.48
C GLY A 42 5.36 -3.72 7.22
N GLU A 43 4.75 -2.77 7.87
CA GLU A 43 3.44 -2.89 8.49
C GLU A 43 2.40 -2.25 7.58
N ALA A 44 1.21 -2.83 7.51
CA ALA A 44 0.12 -2.21 6.77
C ALA A 44 -0.10 -0.77 7.28
N PRO A 45 -0.09 0.23 6.40
CA PRO A 45 -0.25 1.62 6.81
C PRO A 45 -1.64 1.86 7.40
N ASP A 46 -1.76 2.88 8.24
CA ASP A 46 -3.05 3.34 8.74
C ASP A 46 -3.94 3.75 7.56
N PRO A 47 -5.12 3.14 7.40
CA PRO A 47 -6.05 3.47 6.31
C PRO A 47 -6.45 4.95 6.27
N GLU A 48 -6.57 5.62 7.43
CA GLU A 48 -6.87 7.05 7.50
C GLU A 48 -5.73 7.89 6.92
N LEU A 49 -4.48 7.51 7.21
CA LEU A 49 -3.31 8.17 6.64
C LEU A 49 -3.26 8.04 5.11
N VAL A 50 -3.51 6.83 4.60
CA VAL A 50 -3.57 6.57 3.15
C VAL A 50 -4.64 7.42 2.50
N HIS A 51 -5.85 7.45 3.08
CA HIS A 51 -6.96 8.24 2.57
C HIS A 51 -6.63 9.75 2.53
N ASN A 52 -6.04 10.29 3.58
CA ASN A 52 -5.65 11.70 3.64
C ASN A 52 -4.59 12.07 2.58
N ILE A 53 -3.65 11.16 2.28
CA ILE A 53 -2.66 11.38 1.21
C ILE A 53 -3.36 11.39 -0.15
N VAL A 54 -4.22 10.41 -0.42
CA VAL A 54 -4.98 10.30 -1.67
C VAL A 54 -5.84 11.54 -1.89
N ASP A 55 -6.58 11.98 -0.87
CA ASP A 55 -7.42 13.17 -0.93
C ASP A 55 -6.61 14.44 -1.27
N MET A 56 -5.42 14.57 -0.68
CA MET A 56 -4.54 15.69 -0.96
C MET A 56 -4.04 15.67 -2.40
N ILE A 57 -3.65 14.51 -2.92
CA ILE A 57 -3.22 14.34 -4.30
C ILE A 57 -4.38 14.64 -5.27
N MET A 58 -5.56 14.06 -5.01
CA MET A 58 -6.76 14.21 -5.85
C MET A 58 -7.37 15.61 -5.80
N ALA A 59 -7.02 16.43 -4.81
CA ALA A 59 -7.45 17.84 -4.76
C ALA A 59 -6.83 18.69 -5.89
N HIS A 60 -5.77 18.21 -6.54
CA HIS A 60 -5.13 18.92 -7.64
C HIS A 60 -5.81 18.61 -8.98
N PRO A 61 -6.23 19.64 -9.73
CA PRO A 61 -7.02 19.45 -10.96
C PRO A 61 -6.25 18.80 -12.13
N ALA A 62 -4.92 18.73 -12.03
CA ALA A 62 -4.07 18.04 -13.03
C ALA A 62 -4.09 16.52 -12.87
N ILE A 63 -4.56 15.99 -11.72
CA ILE A 63 -4.58 14.58 -11.42
C ILE A 63 -5.95 13.99 -11.76
N LEU A 64 -5.94 12.91 -12.53
CA LEU A 64 -7.14 12.20 -12.97
C LEU A 64 -7.43 10.97 -12.11
N GLY A 65 -6.38 10.32 -11.56
CA GLY A 65 -6.47 9.15 -10.72
C GLY A 65 -5.20 8.92 -9.92
N VAL A 66 -5.31 8.14 -8.83
CA VAL A 66 -4.18 7.71 -7.98
C VAL A 66 -4.31 6.20 -7.77
N HIS A 67 -3.22 5.46 -7.96
CA HIS A 67 -3.18 4.02 -7.76
C HIS A 67 -1.79 3.53 -7.34
N ASP A 68 -1.67 2.24 -7.02
CA ASP A 68 -0.43 1.56 -6.65
C ASP A 68 0.36 2.30 -5.55
N MET A 69 -0.37 2.80 -4.54
CA MET A 69 0.26 3.50 -3.43
C MET A 69 0.99 2.52 -2.52
N MET A 70 2.28 2.76 -2.34
CA MET A 70 3.11 2.08 -1.35
C MET A 70 3.52 3.07 -0.27
N LEU A 71 3.44 2.64 0.99
CA LEU A 71 3.79 3.46 2.13
C LEU A 71 4.66 2.67 3.10
N HIS A 72 5.84 3.22 3.39
CA HIS A 72 6.82 2.60 4.28
C HIS A 72 7.08 3.50 5.49
N ASN A 73 6.87 2.94 6.67
CA ASN A 73 7.16 3.62 7.93
C ASN A 73 8.50 3.15 8.48
N TYR A 74 9.49 4.05 8.49
CA TYR A 74 10.84 3.81 9.04
C TYR A 74 11.01 4.30 10.48
N GLY A 75 9.92 4.54 11.17
CA GLY A 75 9.91 5.01 12.55
C GLY A 75 9.40 6.44 12.70
N PRO A 76 9.46 7.00 13.91
CA PRO A 76 8.91 8.31 14.19
C PRO A 76 9.52 9.39 13.29
N ASN A 77 8.67 10.12 12.59
CA ASN A 77 9.02 11.20 11.67
C ASN A 77 9.72 10.79 10.37
N LYS A 78 9.70 9.51 9.98
CA LYS A 78 10.28 9.07 8.71
C LYS A 78 9.33 8.13 7.98
N ILE A 79 8.43 8.71 7.21
CA ILE A 79 7.53 7.99 6.32
C ILE A 79 7.94 8.31 4.88
N PHE A 80 8.04 7.28 4.08
CA PHE A 80 8.25 7.35 2.64
C PHE A 80 7.04 6.76 1.93
N ALA A 81 6.55 7.44 0.92
CA ALA A 81 5.45 6.97 0.10
C ALA A 81 5.77 7.09 -1.39
N SER A 82 5.25 6.18 -2.17
CA SER A 82 5.21 6.30 -3.63
C SER A 82 3.83 5.96 -4.12
N ALA A 83 3.39 6.62 -5.18
CA ALA A 83 2.14 6.31 -5.85
C ALA A 83 2.25 6.61 -7.34
N HIS A 84 1.38 6.00 -8.14
CA HIS A 84 1.18 6.35 -9.52
C HIS A 84 0.03 7.36 -9.63
N VAL A 85 0.17 8.32 -10.50
CA VAL A 85 -0.87 9.33 -10.76
C VAL A 85 -1.15 9.44 -12.25
N GLU A 86 -2.42 9.35 -12.59
CA GLU A 86 -2.89 9.51 -13.95
C GLU A 86 -2.95 10.98 -14.30
N VAL A 87 -2.35 11.33 -15.43
CA VAL A 87 -2.32 12.69 -15.97
C VAL A 87 -2.73 12.72 -17.44
N ASP A 88 -3.31 13.82 -17.89
CA ASP A 88 -3.72 13.96 -19.29
C ASP A 88 -2.50 14.05 -20.23
N SER A 89 -2.35 13.02 -21.08
CA SER A 89 -1.23 12.91 -22.04
C SER A 89 -1.21 14.02 -23.10
N SER A 90 -2.26 14.82 -23.23
CA SER A 90 -2.33 15.95 -24.16
C SER A 90 -1.71 17.23 -23.58
N LYS A 91 -1.40 17.26 -22.29
CA LYS A 91 -0.83 18.41 -21.60
C LYS A 91 0.68 18.50 -21.78
N ASP A 92 1.22 19.70 -21.58
CA ASP A 92 2.66 19.91 -21.61
C ASP A 92 3.33 19.17 -20.44
N ILE A 93 4.41 18.44 -20.76
CA ILE A 93 5.11 17.61 -19.77
C ILE A 93 5.76 18.46 -18.67
N PHE A 94 6.25 19.66 -18.99
CA PHE A 94 6.88 20.52 -17.99
C PHE A 94 5.84 21.13 -17.04
N GLU A 95 4.67 21.51 -17.57
CA GLU A 95 3.56 21.99 -16.74
C GLU A 95 3.04 20.88 -15.82
N THR A 96 2.86 19.68 -16.37
CA THR A 96 2.43 18.51 -15.59
C THR A 96 3.43 18.15 -14.49
N HIS A 97 4.73 18.16 -14.82
CA HIS A 97 5.78 17.90 -13.84
C HIS A 97 5.81 18.96 -12.71
N ASP A 98 5.59 20.24 -13.04
CA ASP A 98 5.52 21.30 -12.00
C ASP A 98 4.34 21.06 -11.04
N HIS A 99 3.20 20.59 -11.54
CA HIS A 99 2.08 20.20 -10.68
C HIS A 99 2.46 19.06 -9.74
N ILE A 100 3.10 18.01 -10.25
CA ILE A 100 3.57 16.86 -9.45
C ILE A 100 4.52 17.32 -8.34
N ASP A 101 5.54 18.09 -8.69
CA ASP A 101 6.54 18.60 -7.74
C ASP A 101 5.89 19.48 -6.64
N ASN A 102 4.87 20.25 -6.99
CA ASN A 102 4.11 21.03 -6.01
C ASN A 102 3.29 20.14 -5.05
N ILE A 103 2.66 19.07 -5.56
CA ILE A 103 1.95 18.08 -4.74
C ILE A 103 2.90 17.40 -3.74
N GLU A 104 4.05 16.91 -4.23
CA GLU A 104 5.06 16.25 -3.39
C GLU A 104 5.54 17.18 -2.26
N ARG A 105 5.80 18.46 -2.58
CA ARG A 105 6.17 19.48 -1.59
C ARG A 105 5.06 19.78 -0.59
N GLU A 106 3.83 19.83 -1.05
CA GLU A 106 2.67 20.08 -0.19
C GLU A 106 2.45 18.94 0.81
N VAL A 107 2.50 17.69 0.35
CA VAL A 107 2.42 16.51 1.21
C VAL A 107 3.57 16.50 2.22
N LYS A 108 4.81 16.81 1.77
CA LYS A 108 5.96 16.93 2.66
C LYS A 108 5.76 17.98 3.74
N LYS A 109 5.24 19.15 3.36
CA LYS A 109 5.02 20.28 4.29
C LYS A 109 3.93 19.98 5.31
N ASN A 110 2.81 19.39 4.86
CA ASN A 110 1.61 19.24 5.69
C ASN A 110 1.64 17.97 6.54
N MET A 111 2.24 16.89 6.02
CA MET A 111 2.22 15.56 6.65
C MET A 111 3.60 15.03 7.03
N ASN A 112 4.68 15.72 6.64
CA ASN A 112 6.06 15.29 6.84
C ASN A 112 6.39 13.93 6.20
N ILE A 113 5.74 13.59 5.08
CA ILE A 113 5.94 12.38 4.31
C ILE A 113 6.80 12.70 3.09
N ASP A 114 7.81 11.87 2.83
CA ASP A 114 8.60 11.92 1.60
C ASP A 114 7.83 11.13 0.53
N LEU A 115 7.06 11.85 -0.30
CA LEU A 115 6.26 11.30 -1.38
C LEU A 115 7.01 11.39 -2.70
N VAL A 116 6.91 10.33 -3.51
CA VAL A 116 7.35 10.30 -4.92
C VAL A 116 6.17 9.86 -5.78
N LEU A 117 5.84 10.66 -6.78
CA LEU A 117 4.76 10.39 -7.70
C LEU A 117 5.28 10.00 -9.08
N HIS A 118 4.88 8.83 -9.55
CA HIS A 118 5.12 8.39 -10.91
C HIS A 118 3.97 8.84 -11.82
N MET A 119 4.30 9.52 -12.90
CA MET A 119 3.29 10.00 -13.87
C MET A 119 2.92 8.90 -14.84
N ASP A 120 1.63 8.56 -14.92
CA ASP A 120 1.05 7.68 -15.92
C ASP A 120 0.22 8.52 -16.90
N PRO A 121 0.76 8.84 -18.09
CA PRO A 121 0.02 9.62 -19.09
C PRO A 121 -1.13 8.81 -19.68
N VAL A 122 -2.36 9.26 -19.48
CA VAL A 122 -3.57 8.64 -20.04
C VAL A 122 -4.21 9.54 -21.10
N LYS A 123 -4.83 8.94 -22.09
CA LYS A 123 -5.60 9.66 -23.09
C LYS A 123 -7.03 9.85 -22.58
N VAL A 124 -7.43 11.08 -22.38
CA VAL A 124 -8.80 11.41 -21.98
C VAL A 124 -9.75 11.27 -23.18
N ASN A 125 -10.88 10.57 -23.00
CA ASN A 125 -11.89 10.34 -24.04
C ASN A 125 -11.36 9.63 -25.30
N ASP A 126 -10.44 8.69 -25.17
CA ASP A 126 -9.89 7.91 -26.27
C ASP A 126 -10.89 6.82 -26.74
N PRO A 127 -11.33 6.84 -28.00
CA PRO A 127 -12.22 5.80 -28.54
C PRO A 127 -11.57 4.41 -28.53
N ASP A 128 -10.26 4.30 -28.57
CA ASP A 128 -9.55 3.04 -28.49
C ASP A 128 -9.70 2.41 -27.09
N THR A 129 -9.86 3.22 -26.04
CA THR A 129 -10.08 2.73 -24.67
C THR A 129 -11.36 1.88 -24.58
N GLU A 130 -12.46 2.33 -25.19
CA GLU A 130 -13.71 1.56 -25.19
C GLU A 130 -13.59 0.27 -26.02
N LEU A 131 -12.85 0.33 -27.14
CA LEU A 131 -12.59 -0.85 -27.95
C LEU A 131 -11.79 -1.91 -27.19
N TYR A 132 -10.72 -1.52 -26.52
CA TYR A 132 -9.89 -2.45 -25.73
C TYR A 132 -10.65 -2.97 -24.50
N ARG A 133 -11.42 -2.09 -23.84
CA ARG A 133 -12.28 -2.47 -22.72
C ARG A 133 -13.26 -3.59 -23.12
N ALA A 134 -13.92 -3.43 -24.28
CA ALA A 134 -14.84 -4.44 -24.79
C ALA A 134 -14.15 -5.79 -25.05
N LYS A 135 -12.93 -5.78 -25.60
CA LYS A 135 -12.12 -6.99 -25.80
C LYS A 135 -11.75 -7.68 -24.51
N VAL A 136 -11.38 -6.90 -23.48
CA VAL A 136 -11.06 -7.45 -22.15
C VAL A 136 -12.30 -8.06 -21.49
N VAL A 137 -13.46 -7.38 -21.59
CA VAL A 137 -14.74 -7.95 -21.12
C VAL A 137 -15.01 -9.30 -21.79
N GLU A 138 -14.86 -9.38 -23.11
CA GLU A 138 -15.08 -10.61 -23.85
C GLU A 138 -14.11 -11.71 -23.42
N ALA A 139 -12.82 -11.41 -23.30
CA ALA A 139 -11.80 -12.36 -22.88
C ALA A 139 -12.05 -12.89 -21.46
N ILE A 140 -12.35 -12.01 -20.50
CA ILE A 140 -12.66 -12.40 -19.11
C ILE A 140 -13.90 -13.26 -19.05
N HIS A 141 -14.97 -12.91 -19.78
CA HIS A 141 -16.21 -13.69 -19.80
C HIS A 141 -16.08 -15.05 -20.51
N GLN A 142 -15.06 -15.24 -21.35
CA GLN A 142 -14.74 -16.56 -21.91
C GLN A 142 -14.11 -17.48 -20.86
N ILE A 143 -13.40 -16.93 -19.88
CA ILE A 143 -12.82 -17.66 -18.75
C ILE A 143 -13.95 -17.98 -17.76
N ASP A 144 -14.58 -16.97 -17.19
CA ASP A 144 -15.73 -17.09 -16.31
C ASP A 144 -16.66 -15.87 -16.41
N PRO A 145 -17.95 -16.05 -16.75
CA PRO A 145 -18.92 -14.96 -16.85
C PRO A 145 -19.22 -14.23 -15.54
N LYS A 146 -18.82 -14.77 -14.39
CA LYS A 146 -19.01 -14.15 -13.09
C LYS A 146 -17.90 -13.15 -12.74
N TRP A 147 -16.75 -13.29 -13.38
CA TRP A 147 -15.64 -12.39 -13.13
C TRP A 147 -15.98 -10.99 -13.59
N ARG A 148 -15.45 -10.03 -12.86
CA ARG A 148 -15.61 -8.59 -13.12
C ARG A 148 -14.23 -7.94 -13.08
N PHE A 149 -14.12 -6.76 -13.66
CA PHE A 149 -12.93 -5.93 -13.50
C PHE A 149 -13.34 -4.47 -13.32
N HIS A 150 -12.46 -3.70 -12.71
CA HIS A 150 -12.58 -2.26 -12.54
C HIS A 150 -11.23 -1.58 -12.79
N ASP A 151 -11.20 -0.25 -12.71
CA ASP A 151 -10.00 0.58 -12.86
C ASP A 151 -9.23 0.32 -14.16
N PHE A 152 -10.00 0.06 -15.26
CA PHE A 152 -9.44 -0.19 -16.56
C PHE A 152 -8.82 1.06 -17.16
N ARG A 153 -7.53 0.97 -17.49
CA ARG A 153 -6.77 2.02 -18.15
C ARG A 153 -5.83 1.47 -19.22
N ILE A 154 -5.48 2.33 -20.16
CA ILE A 154 -4.53 2.03 -21.22
C ILE A 154 -3.33 2.94 -21.08
N VAL A 155 -2.15 2.34 -20.93
CA VAL A 155 -0.87 3.04 -20.99
C VAL A 155 -0.22 2.72 -22.32
N SER A 156 -0.25 3.68 -23.25
CA SER A 156 0.26 3.49 -24.61
C SER A 156 1.71 3.95 -24.70
N GLY A 157 2.58 3.07 -25.13
CA GLY A 157 3.97 3.36 -25.47
C GLY A 157 4.24 3.22 -26.97
N PRO A 158 5.42 3.63 -27.46
CA PRO A 158 5.77 3.54 -28.87
C PRO A 158 5.98 2.10 -29.38
N THR A 159 6.18 1.14 -28.47
CA THR A 159 6.47 -0.25 -28.81
C THR A 159 5.40 -1.23 -28.35
N HIS A 160 4.58 -0.86 -27.38
CA HIS A 160 3.55 -1.72 -26.80
C HIS A 160 2.44 -0.88 -26.15
N VAL A 161 1.33 -1.53 -25.91
CA VAL A 161 0.18 -0.98 -25.18
C VAL A 161 -0.07 -1.86 -23.98
N ASN A 162 -0.01 -1.28 -22.79
CA ASN A 162 -0.36 -1.96 -21.55
C ASN A 162 -1.85 -1.74 -21.27
N LEU A 163 -2.57 -2.83 -21.02
CA LEU A 163 -3.91 -2.81 -20.48
C LEU A 163 -3.82 -3.15 -19.00
N VAL A 164 -4.19 -2.22 -18.15
CA VAL A 164 -4.10 -2.36 -16.69
C VAL A 164 -5.52 -2.32 -16.13
N PHE A 165 -5.85 -3.28 -15.30
CA PHE A 165 -7.16 -3.38 -14.65
C PHE A 165 -7.09 -4.30 -13.44
N ASP A 166 -8.00 -4.11 -12.50
CA ASP A 166 -8.14 -4.97 -11.33
C ASP A 166 -9.18 -6.04 -11.60
N LEU A 167 -8.78 -7.31 -11.52
CA LEU A 167 -9.67 -8.45 -11.71
C LEU A 167 -10.33 -8.84 -10.39
N VAL A 168 -11.66 -8.88 -10.38
CA VAL A 168 -12.46 -9.32 -9.22
C VAL A 168 -12.96 -10.75 -9.43
N ILE A 169 -12.40 -11.66 -8.65
CA ILE A 169 -12.78 -13.07 -8.61
C ILE A 169 -13.67 -13.29 -7.38
N PRO A 170 -14.85 -13.96 -7.52
CA PRO A 170 -15.71 -14.28 -6.40
C PRO A 170 -14.98 -15.11 -5.33
N PHE A 171 -15.14 -14.77 -4.06
CA PHE A 171 -14.45 -15.42 -2.93
C PHE A 171 -14.77 -16.94 -2.80
N GLU A 172 -15.89 -17.39 -3.36
CA GLU A 172 -16.30 -18.79 -3.36
C GLU A 172 -15.45 -19.66 -4.30
N GLU A 173 -14.75 -19.04 -5.25
CA GLU A 173 -13.91 -19.71 -6.23
C GLU A 173 -12.47 -19.66 -5.75
N LYS A 174 -11.93 -20.82 -5.37
CA LYS A 174 -10.54 -20.95 -4.90
C LYS A 174 -9.64 -21.31 -6.08
N TYR A 175 -9.11 -20.33 -6.74
CA TYR A 175 -8.01 -20.50 -7.68
C TYR A 175 -6.66 -20.39 -6.95
N ALA A 176 -5.72 -21.26 -7.28
CA ALA A 176 -4.33 -21.03 -6.87
C ALA A 176 -3.78 -19.86 -7.68
N GLN A 177 -2.88 -19.06 -7.08
CA GLN A 177 -2.30 -17.91 -7.76
C GLN A 177 -1.61 -18.30 -9.07
N GLU A 178 -0.98 -19.48 -9.11
CA GLU A 178 -0.35 -20.08 -10.29
C GLU A 178 -1.36 -20.36 -11.42
N GLU A 179 -2.59 -20.76 -11.08
CA GLU A 179 -3.65 -21.01 -12.06
C GLU A 179 -4.17 -19.71 -12.70
N ILE A 180 -4.19 -18.61 -11.94
CA ILE A 180 -4.61 -17.29 -12.44
C ILE A 180 -3.56 -16.71 -13.40
N GLU A 181 -2.26 -16.95 -13.14
CA GLU A 181 -1.16 -16.47 -13.98
C GLU A 181 -1.05 -17.24 -15.31
N GLU A 182 -1.57 -18.45 -15.38
CA GLU A 182 -1.56 -19.28 -16.60
C GLU A 182 -2.81 -19.09 -17.50
N MET A 183 -3.85 -18.41 -17.02
CA MET A 183 -5.10 -18.11 -17.76
C MET A 183 -4.96 -16.84 -18.62
#